data_fd97d947c0bf0c9afb72cac429eebe6e
#
_entry.id   fd97d947c0bf0c9afb72cac429eebe6e
#
_cell.length_a   1.000
_cell.length_b   1.000
_cell.length_c   1.000
_cell.angle_alpha   90.00
_cell.angle_beta   90.00
_cell.angle_gamma   90.00
#
_symmetry.space_group_name_H-M   'P 1'
#
loop_
_entity.id
_entity.type
_entity.pdbx_description
1 polymer ?
#
loop_
_entity_poly.entity_id
_entity_poly.type
_entity_poly.pdbx_seq_one_letter_code
_entity_poly.pdbx_strand_id
1 'polypeptide(L)'
;MMKGWNTMSEKGTSLAQYVEHFGLEILNHGDTYETDKVESTNVNRPDLQILGLFDYFDARRIQVMGKAELTYIMKMSENRRTKVFDDLFSYTIPALVLARNMECPAECLQCARNHGRTLLRTTERTADFTSHTMEYLRKQLAT
;
A
#
# COMPACT_ATOMS: atom_id res chain seq x y z
N MET A 1 23.39 -14.92 -20.67
CA MET A 1 23.41 -14.32 -20.10
C MET A 1 23.04 -14.53 -19.05
N MET A 2 22.93 -14.58 -18.31
CA MET A 2 22.68 -14.60 -17.30
C MET A 2 21.43 -14.26 -16.91
N LYS A 3 20.40 -14.61 -17.44
CA LYS A 3 19.15 -14.28 -17.11
C LYS A 3 18.67 -14.85 -15.87
N GLY A 4 19.02 -16.05 -15.57
CA GLY A 4 18.55 -16.74 -14.38
C GLY A 4 18.95 -16.02 -13.10
N TRP A 5 20.18 -15.59 -13.02
CA TRP A 5 20.59 -14.98 -11.79
C TRP A 5 20.07 -13.54 -11.69
N ASN A 6 19.77 -12.90 -12.79
CA ASN A 6 19.08 -11.64 -12.72
C ASN A 6 17.72 -11.80 -12.09
N THR A 7 17.03 -12.85 -12.50
CA THR A 7 15.73 -13.15 -11.92
C THR A 7 15.84 -13.41 -10.44
N MET A 8 16.88 -14.10 -10.02
CA MET A 8 17.06 -14.41 -8.61
C MET A 8 17.29 -13.19 -7.77
N SER A 9 17.92 -12.15 -8.33
CA SER A 9 18.16 -10.94 -7.57
C SER A 9 16.89 -10.08 -7.44
N GLU A 10 15.87 -10.41 -8.21
CA GLU A 10 14.61 -9.66 -8.18
C GLU A 10 13.57 -10.45 -7.41
N LYS A 11 13.57 -10.27 -6.13
CA LYS A 11 12.74 -11.05 -5.25
C LYS A 11 11.30 -10.60 -5.16
N GLY A 12 10.88 -9.61 -5.89
CA GLY A 12 9.54 -9.09 -5.77
C GLY A 12 8.66 -9.46 -6.96
N THR A 13 7.38 -9.29 -6.80
CA THR A 13 6.45 -9.33 -7.92
C THR A 13 6.16 -7.89 -8.34
N SER A 14 5.84 -7.70 -9.61
CA SER A 14 5.55 -6.37 -10.14
C SER A 14 4.30 -5.78 -9.48
N LEU A 15 4.38 -4.52 -9.07
CA LEU A 15 3.22 -3.81 -8.53
C LEU A 15 2.10 -3.76 -9.57
N ALA A 16 2.45 -3.49 -10.83
CA ALA A 16 1.46 -3.42 -11.89
C ALA A 16 0.72 -4.74 -12.08
N GLN A 17 1.44 -5.87 -12.00
CA GLN A 17 0.80 -7.18 -12.09
C GLN A 17 -0.13 -7.44 -10.91
N TYR A 18 0.29 -7.03 -9.72
CA TYR A 18 -0.54 -7.16 -8.53
C TYR A 18 -1.85 -6.35 -8.69
N VAL A 19 -1.72 -5.12 -9.15
CA VAL A 19 -2.89 -4.25 -9.37
C VAL A 19 -3.83 -4.86 -10.39
N GLU A 20 -3.28 -5.39 -11.48
CA GLU A 20 -4.10 -6.01 -12.52
C GLU A 20 -4.78 -7.28 -12.01
N HIS A 21 -4.05 -8.10 -11.28
CA HIS A 21 -4.58 -9.36 -10.77
C HIS A 21 -5.82 -9.13 -9.89
N PHE A 22 -5.78 -8.13 -9.04
CA PHE A 22 -6.88 -7.85 -8.12
C PHE A 22 -7.89 -6.83 -8.67
N GLY A 23 -7.66 -6.30 -9.88
CA GLY A 23 -8.55 -5.31 -10.47
C GLY A 23 -8.67 -4.06 -9.63
N LEU A 24 -7.55 -3.60 -9.06
CA LEU A 24 -7.57 -2.46 -8.15
C LEU A 24 -7.75 -1.16 -8.93
N GLU A 25 -8.52 -0.25 -8.34
CA GLU A 25 -8.69 1.09 -8.88
C GLU A 25 -7.48 1.93 -8.51
N ILE A 26 -6.89 2.62 -9.48
CA ILE A 26 -5.74 3.49 -9.24
C ILE A 26 -6.25 4.88 -8.95
N LEU A 27 -6.16 5.32 -7.68
CA LEU A 27 -6.56 6.66 -7.29
C LEU A 27 -5.43 7.65 -7.53
N ASN A 28 -4.19 7.20 -7.35
CA ASN A 28 -3.01 7.98 -7.72
C ASN A 28 -1.94 7.03 -8.24
N HIS A 29 -1.49 7.28 -9.46
CA HIS A 29 -0.42 6.53 -10.07
C HIS A 29 0.90 7.09 -9.57
N GLY A 30 1.63 6.31 -8.78
CA GLY A 30 2.89 6.77 -8.21
C GLY A 30 3.96 6.97 -9.27
N ASP A 31 4.97 7.76 -8.92
CA ASP A 31 6.02 8.12 -9.87
C ASP A 31 6.82 6.93 -10.36
N THR A 32 6.98 5.90 -9.51
CA THR A 32 7.76 4.71 -9.86
C THR A 32 6.88 3.47 -10.04
N TYR A 33 5.57 3.67 -10.25
CA TYR A 33 4.59 2.59 -10.37
C TYR A 33 5.04 1.50 -11.34
N GLU A 34 5.58 1.90 -12.50
CA GLU A 34 5.88 0.96 -13.57
C GLU A 34 7.06 0.05 -13.24
N THR A 35 7.92 0.48 -12.33
CA THR A 35 9.10 -0.31 -11.97
C THR A 35 9.06 -0.84 -10.54
N ASP A 36 8.06 -0.45 -9.76
CA ASP A 36 7.97 -0.88 -8.37
C ASP A 36 7.69 -2.37 -8.27
N LYS A 37 8.25 -2.99 -7.24
CA LYS A 37 8.02 -4.39 -6.92
C LYS A 37 7.55 -4.51 -5.49
N VAL A 38 6.74 -5.54 -5.23
CA VAL A 38 6.32 -5.88 -3.88
C VAL A 38 7.21 -7.03 -3.43
N GLU A 39 8.00 -6.78 -2.39
CA GLU A 39 9.03 -7.71 -1.95
C GLU A 39 8.68 -8.45 -0.67
N SER A 40 7.61 -8.09 -0.01
CA SER A 40 7.18 -8.74 1.24
C SER A 40 5.89 -9.50 1.01
N THR A 41 5.78 -10.66 1.64
CA THR A 41 4.55 -11.46 1.60
C THR A 41 3.52 -10.99 2.62
N ASN A 42 3.91 -10.08 3.52
CA ASN A 42 3.01 -9.55 4.54
C ASN A 42 2.43 -8.21 4.11
N VAL A 43 1.26 -7.91 4.65
CA VAL A 43 0.68 -6.57 4.53
C VAL A 43 0.74 -5.91 5.89
N ASN A 44 0.61 -4.59 5.91
CA ASN A 44 0.55 -3.83 7.15
C ASN A 44 -0.76 -3.08 7.23
N ARG A 45 -1.42 -3.17 8.39
CA ARG A 45 -2.53 -2.30 8.75
C ARG A 45 -1.89 -1.18 9.58
N PRO A 46 -1.82 0.05 9.09
CA PRO A 46 -0.97 1.08 9.71
C PRO A 46 -1.56 1.68 10.99
N ASP A 47 -1.95 0.85 11.92
CA ASP A 47 -2.53 1.27 13.19
C ASP A 47 -1.55 2.11 14.01
N LEU A 48 -0.33 1.59 14.18
CA LEU A 48 0.69 2.29 14.96
C LEU A 48 1.17 3.53 14.24
N GLN A 49 1.23 3.48 12.91
CA GLN A 49 1.70 4.62 12.13
C GLN A 49 0.71 5.79 12.21
N ILE A 50 -0.58 5.51 12.33
CA ILE A 50 -1.58 6.56 12.54
C ILE A 50 -1.29 7.30 13.84
N LEU A 51 -0.74 6.60 14.83
CA LEU A 51 -0.35 7.20 16.11
C LEU A 51 1.04 7.83 16.08
N GLY A 52 1.72 7.75 14.94
CA GLY A 52 3.05 8.34 14.79
C GLY A 52 4.19 7.42 15.16
N LEU A 53 3.93 6.13 15.34
CA LEU A 53 4.96 5.18 15.77
C LEU A 53 5.46 4.40 14.55
N PHE A 54 6.71 4.63 14.20
CA PHE A 54 7.33 4.00 13.04
C PHE A 54 8.55 3.14 13.39
N ASP A 55 8.74 2.84 14.69
CA ASP A 55 9.96 2.19 15.16
C ASP A 55 10.29 0.88 14.44
N TYR A 56 9.32 0.04 14.20
CA TYR A 56 9.54 -1.24 13.52
C TYR A 56 8.74 -1.32 12.23
N PHE A 57 8.49 -0.17 11.62
CA PHE A 57 7.72 -0.11 10.40
C PHE A 57 8.48 -0.70 9.23
N ASP A 58 7.88 -1.67 8.53
CA ASP A 58 8.47 -2.27 7.34
C ASP A 58 7.82 -1.65 6.12
N ALA A 59 8.52 -0.70 5.50
CA ALA A 59 8.01 0.04 4.35
C ALA A 59 7.87 -0.83 3.10
N ARG A 60 8.43 -2.05 3.09
CA ARG A 60 8.30 -2.93 1.93
C ARG A 60 6.92 -3.55 1.80
N ARG A 61 6.11 -3.47 2.85
CA ARG A 61 4.79 -4.09 2.85
C ARG A 61 3.75 -3.21 2.16
N ILE A 62 2.80 -3.86 1.47
CA ILE A 62 1.58 -3.19 1.04
C ILE A 62 0.86 -2.72 2.30
N GLN A 63 0.41 -1.47 2.28
CA GLN A 63 -0.35 -0.89 3.38
C GLN A 63 -1.84 -0.98 3.05
N VAL A 64 -2.66 -1.43 4.00
CA VAL A 64 -4.10 -1.57 3.77
C VAL A 64 -4.84 -0.85 4.88
N MET A 65 -5.71 0.09 4.51
CA MET A 65 -6.59 0.77 5.45
C MET A 65 -8.02 0.34 5.21
N GLY A 66 -8.70 -0.01 6.29
CA GLY A 66 -10.09 -0.36 6.25
C GLY A 66 -10.95 0.66 6.99
N LYS A 67 -12.19 0.24 7.29
CA LYS A 67 -13.17 1.12 7.91
C LYS A 67 -12.70 1.66 9.25
N ALA A 68 -12.08 0.81 10.07
CA ALA A 68 -11.66 1.22 11.41
C ALA A 68 -10.62 2.34 11.34
N GLU A 69 -9.59 2.16 10.52
CA GLU A 69 -8.52 3.16 10.39
C GLU A 69 -9.06 4.47 9.84
N LEU A 70 -9.84 4.40 8.77
CA LEU A 70 -10.34 5.63 8.14
C LEU A 70 -11.34 6.35 9.02
N THR A 71 -12.18 5.61 9.75
CA THR A 71 -13.12 6.23 10.69
C THR A 71 -12.37 7.00 11.76
N TYR A 72 -11.32 6.39 12.30
CA TYR A 72 -10.51 7.03 13.33
C TYR A 72 -9.84 8.30 12.78
N ILE A 73 -9.25 8.22 11.59
CA ILE A 73 -8.57 9.35 10.97
C ILE A 73 -9.55 10.49 10.71
N MET A 74 -10.76 10.18 10.26
CA MET A 74 -11.74 11.21 9.93
C MET A 74 -12.26 11.96 11.14
N LYS A 75 -12.02 11.43 12.36
CA LYS A 75 -12.36 12.14 13.59
C LYS A 75 -11.29 13.16 13.98
N MET A 76 -10.17 13.13 13.33
CA MET A 76 -9.09 14.07 13.61
C MET A 76 -9.33 15.40 12.91
N SER A 77 -8.61 16.45 13.35
CA SER A 77 -8.61 17.72 12.62
C SER A 77 -7.95 17.55 11.26
N GLU A 78 -8.21 18.48 10.37
CA GLU A 78 -7.63 18.43 9.04
C GLU A 78 -6.10 18.39 9.09
N ASN A 79 -5.51 19.19 9.97
CA ASN A 79 -4.04 19.20 10.09
C ASN A 79 -3.49 17.87 10.56
N ARG A 80 -4.17 17.21 11.48
CA ARG A 80 -3.72 15.91 11.96
C ARG A 80 -3.91 14.82 10.93
N ARG A 81 -5.01 14.87 10.18
CA ARG A 81 -5.21 13.93 9.07
C ARG A 81 -4.10 14.06 8.04
N THR A 82 -3.77 15.31 7.70
CA THR A 82 -2.69 15.56 6.75
C THR A 82 -1.38 14.97 7.25
N LYS A 83 -1.08 15.18 8.54
CA LYS A 83 0.18 14.66 9.10
C LYS A 83 0.24 13.14 9.04
N VAL A 84 -0.86 12.45 9.31
CA VAL A 84 -0.91 10.99 9.25
C VAL A 84 -0.51 10.51 7.86
N PHE A 85 -1.14 11.06 6.83
CA PHE A 85 -0.87 10.63 5.46
C PHE A 85 0.49 11.10 4.96
N ASP A 86 0.89 12.31 5.34
CA ASP A 86 2.19 12.82 4.96
C ASP A 86 3.31 11.94 5.52
N ASP A 87 3.21 11.58 6.79
CA ASP A 87 4.21 10.72 7.43
C ASP A 87 4.26 9.35 6.75
N LEU A 88 3.10 8.75 6.50
CA LEU A 88 3.06 7.42 5.90
C LEU A 88 3.64 7.43 4.49
N PHE A 89 3.22 8.38 3.66
CA PHE A 89 3.69 8.45 2.28
C PHE A 89 5.13 8.94 2.14
N SER A 90 5.70 9.51 3.20
CA SER A 90 7.12 9.88 3.18
C SER A 90 8.03 8.65 3.11
N TYR A 91 7.54 7.49 3.53
CA TYR A 91 8.27 6.24 3.41
C TYR A 91 8.04 5.66 2.02
N THR A 92 9.02 4.92 1.51
CA THR A 92 8.94 4.33 0.18
C THR A 92 8.11 3.04 0.24
N ILE A 93 6.82 3.19 0.51
CA ILE A 93 5.90 2.05 0.52
C ILE A 93 5.49 1.73 -0.92
N PRO A 94 5.22 0.46 -1.24
CA PRO A 94 4.78 0.10 -2.60
C PRO A 94 3.44 0.73 -2.94
N ALA A 95 2.50 0.72 -2.00
CA ALA A 95 1.18 1.29 -2.21
C ALA A 95 0.40 1.32 -0.91
N LEU A 96 -0.57 2.23 -0.85
CA LEU A 96 -1.64 2.19 0.15
C LEU A 96 -2.92 1.79 -0.57
N VAL A 97 -3.63 0.79 -0.05
CA VAL A 97 -4.89 0.33 -0.61
C VAL A 97 -6.01 0.63 0.39
N LEU A 98 -7.03 1.34 -0.08
CA LEU A 98 -8.24 1.59 0.71
C LEU A 98 -9.23 0.47 0.40
N ALA A 99 -9.68 -0.25 1.44
CA ALA A 99 -10.57 -1.38 1.27
C ALA A 99 -12.04 -0.96 1.34
N ARG A 100 -12.94 -1.89 1.02
CA ARG A 100 -14.39 -1.73 1.13
C ARG A 100 -14.95 -0.59 0.28
N ASN A 101 -14.24 -0.27 -0.80
CA ASN A 101 -14.62 0.83 -1.71
C ASN A 101 -14.86 2.14 -0.96
N MET A 102 -14.07 2.40 0.08
CA MET A 102 -14.28 3.56 0.92
C MET A 102 -13.85 4.83 0.24
N GLU A 103 -14.50 5.93 0.59
CA GLU A 103 -14.19 7.23 0.04
C GLU A 103 -12.80 7.65 0.49
N CYS A 104 -12.02 8.17 -0.46
CA CYS A 104 -10.65 8.60 -0.18
C CYS A 104 -10.67 10.01 0.41
N PRO A 105 -10.11 10.20 1.60
CA PRO A 105 -9.99 11.56 2.14
C PRO A 105 -9.16 12.44 1.22
N ALA A 106 -9.54 13.71 1.10
CA ALA A 106 -8.81 14.65 0.24
C ALA A 106 -7.34 14.75 0.65
N GLU A 107 -7.07 14.73 1.96
CA GLU A 107 -5.70 14.81 2.47
C GLU A 107 -4.88 13.60 2.04
N CYS A 108 -5.51 12.43 2.00
CA CYS A 108 -4.84 11.20 1.58
C CYS A 108 -4.38 11.31 0.13
N LEU A 109 -5.28 11.72 -0.75
CA LEU A 109 -4.96 11.86 -2.17
C LEU A 109 -3.87 12.91 -2.39
N GLN A 110 -3.99 14.05 -1.70
CA GLN A 110 -3.02 15.13 -1.86
C GLN A 110 -1.62 14.70 -1.40
N CYS A 111 -1.54 14.02 -0.27
CA CYS A 111 -0.23 13.55 0.23
C CYS A 111 0.36 12.48 -0.67
N ALA A 112 -0.47 11.58 -1.22
CA ALA A 112 0.01 10.58 -2.17
C ALA A 112 0.63 11.28 -3.40
N ARG A 113 -0.05 12.30 -3.91
CA ARG A 113 0.47 13.08 -5.05
C ARG A 113 1.77 13.77 -4.70
N ASN A 114 1.83 14.41 -3.53
CA ASN A 114 3.00 15.18 -3.12
C ASN A 114 4.24 14.30 -3.00
N HIS A 115 4.08 13.06 -2.56
CA HIS A 115 5.19 12.13 -2.39
C HIS A 115 5.38 11.21 -3.59
N GLY A 116 4.51 11.28 -4.59
CA GLY A 116 4.60 10.40 -5.75
C GLY A 116 4.35 8.94 -5.42
N ARG A 117 3.48 8.67 -4.44
CA ARG A 117 3.18 7.31 -4.01
C ARG A 117 1.92 6.78 -4.66
N THR A 118 1.87 5.47 -4.85
CA THR A 118 0.71 4.81 -5.43
C THR A 118 -0.39 4.65 -4.38
N LEU A 119 -1.59 5.07 -4.75
CA LEU A 119 -2.78 4.97 -3.91
C LEU A 119 -3.84 4.21 -4.68
N LEU A 120 -4.35 3.14 -4.08
CA LEU A 120 -5.25 2.19 -4.74
C LEU A 120 -6.51 2.00 -3.90
N ARG A 121 -7.54 1.43 -4.52
CA ARG A 121 -8.77 1.10 -3.81
C ARG A 121 -9.31 -0.24 -4.31
N THR A 122 -9.85 -1.03 -3.37
CA THR A 122 -10.51 -2.29 -3.68
C THR A 122 -11.94 -2.28 -3.12
N THR A 123 -12.83 -3.01 -3.78
CA THR A 123 -14.19 -3.20 -3.28
C THR A 123 -14.25 -4.29 -2.23
N GLU A 124 -13.21 -5.12 -2.09
CA GLU A 124 -13.21 -6.21 -1.12
C GLU A 124 -13.20 -5.71 0.31
N ARG A 125 -13.73 -6.54 1.20
CA ARG A 125 -13.65 -6.28 2.63
C ARG A 125 -12.19 -6.40 3.05
N THR A 126 -11.83 -5.64 4.09
CA THR A 126 -10.43 -5.53 4.50
C THR A 126 -9.80 -6.87 4.82
N ALA A 127 -10.48 -7.70 5.62
CA ALA A 127 -9.91 -9.00 6.03
C ALA A 127 -9.75 -9.92 4.83
N ASP A 128 -10.72 -9.94 3.93
CA ASP A 128 -10.66 -10.78 2.73
C ASP A 128 -9.54 -10.33 1.81
N PHE A 129 -9.46 -9.04 1.56
CA PHE A 129 -8.42 -8.49 0.69
C PHE A 129 -7.03 -8.76 1.25
N THR A 130 -6.86 -8.57 2.56
CA THR A 130 -5.58 -8.82 3.22
C THR A 130 -5.16 -10.28 3.05
N SER A 131 -6.10 -11.20 3.30
CA SER A 131 -5.85 -12.61 3.17
C SER A 131 -5.49 -12.99 1.73
N HIS A 132 -6.27 -12.51 0.77
CA HIS A 132 -6.03 -12.81 -0.64
C HIS A 132 -4.69 -12.24 -1.11
N THR A 133 -4.35 -11.03 -0.67
CA THR A 133 -3.07 -10.42 -1.02
C THR A 133 -1.91 -11.27 -0.52
N MET A 134 -1.96 -11.68 0.75
CA MET A 134 -0.87 -12.47 1.31
C MET A 134 -0.73 -13.81 0.60
N GLU A 135 -1.84 -14.44 0.25
CA GLU A 135 -1.80 -15.70 -0.48
C GLU A 135 -1.17 -15.51 -1.86
N TYR A 136 -1.58 -14.47 -2.57
CA TYR A 136 -1.04 -14.14 -3.89
C TYR A 136 0.47 -13.90 -3.80
N LEU A 137 0.89 -13.08 -2.83
CA LEU A 137 2.30 -12.73 -2.71
C LEU A 137 3.16 -13.94 -2.33
N ARG A 138 2.65 -14.81 -1.47
CA ARG A 138 3.39 -16.03 -1.12
C ARG A 138 3.65 -16.87 -2.36
N LYS A 139 2.64 -17.00 -3.24
CA LYS A 139 2.81 -17.77 -4.47
C LYS A 139 3.79 -17.11 -5.43
N GLN A 140 3.70 -15.79 -5.56
CA GLN A 140 4.55 -15.06 -6.51
C GLN A 140 6.00 -15.01 -6.05
N LEU A 141 6.24 -15.00 -4.74
CA LEU A 141 7.58 -14.89 -4.21
C LEU A 141 8.21 -16.25 -3.87
N ALA A 142 7.43 -17.31 -3.93
CA ALA A 142 7.96 -18.65 -3.73
C ALA A 142 8.77 -19.06 -4.95
N THR A 143 9.93 -19.67 -4.71
CA THR A 143 10.75 -20.17 -5.80
C THR A 143 11.26 -21.59 -5.50
#